data_d2d27a0ccea22570b48f3bed172805e9
#
_entry.id   d2d27a0ccea22570b48f3bed172805e9
#
_cell.length_a   1.000
_cell.length_b   1.000
_cell.length_c   1.000
_cell.angle_alpha   90.00
_cell.angle_beta   90.00
_cell.angle_gamma   90.00
#
_symmetry.space_group_name_H-M   'P 1'
#
loop_
_entity.id
_entity.type
_entity.pdbx_description
1 polymer ?
#
loop_
_entity_poly.entity_id
_entity_poly.type
_entity_poly.pdbx_seq_one_letter_code
_entity_poly.pdbx_strand_id
1 'polypeptide(L)' 'MRYDVLRRDDFHCVRCGRGREDGVKLHVDHIVPVARGGKTVMSNLQTLCEDCNCGKGNRYLE' A
#
# COMPACT_ATOMS: atom_id res chain seq x y z
N MET A 1 -5.37 9.00 8.50
CA MET A 1 -4.05 8.44 8.15
C MET A 1 -4.00 7.84 6.76
N ARG A 2 -4.99 7.05 6.40
CA ARG A 2 -5.04 6.46 5.05
C ARG A 2 -4.94 7.52 3.94
N TYR A 3 -5.74 8.58 4.05
CA TYR A 3 -5.75 9.63 3.04
C TYR A 3 -4.39 10.34 2.95
N ASP A 4 -3.72 10.50 4.09
CA ASP A 4 -2.41 11.14 4.13
C ASP A 4 -1.36 10.31 3.38
N VAL A 5 -1.45 8.99 3.50
CA VAL A 5 -0.55 8.09 2.78
C VAL A 5 -0.78 8.20 1.28
N LEU A 6 -2.05 8.20 0.86
CA LEU A 6 -2.41 8.35 -0.55
C LEU A 6 -1.89 9.67 -1.11
N ARG A 7 -2.06 10.76 -0.37
CA ARG A 7 -1.58 12.08 -0.79
C ARG A 7 -0.07 12.12 -0.89
N ARG A 8 0.62 11.58 0.10
CA ARG A 8 2.08 11.53 0.09
C ARG A 8 2.59 10.80 -1.15
N ASP A 9 1.91 9.72 -1.53
CA ASP A 9 2.30 8.88 -2.66
C ASP A 9 1.65 9.33 -3.96
N ASP A 10 1.00 10.52 -3.96
CA ASP A 10 0.40 11.14 -5.13
C ASP A 10 -0.62 10.23 -5.83
N PHE A 11 -1.35 9.44 -5.03
CA PHE A 11 -2.38 8.53 -5.53
C PHE A 11 -1.85 7.58 -6.59
N HIS A 12 -0.63 7.09 -6.37
CA HIS A 12 0.01 6.12 -7.26
C HIS A 12 0.55 4.96 -6.45
N CYS A 13 0.53 3.77 -7.07
CA CYS A 13 1.19 2.60 -6.49
C CYS A 13 2.70 2.87 -6.45
N VAL A 14 3.30 2.77 -5.27
CA VAL A 14 4.74 3.03 -5.12
C VAL A 14 5.60 1.94 -5.77
N ARG A 15 4.99 0.81 -6.09
CA ARG A 15 5.71 -0.33 -6.62
C ARG A 15 5.71 -0.37 -8.15
N CYS A 16 4.54 -0.19 -8.77
CA CYS A 16 4.42 -0.27 -10.22
C CYS A 16 4.16 1.08 -10.90
N GLY A 17 3.81 2.10 -10.13
CA GLY A 17 3.60 3.45 -10.64
C GLY A 17 2.22 3.74 -11.19
N ARG A 18 1.31 2.74 -11.23
CA ARG A 18 -0.05 3.00 -11.70
C ARG A 18 -0.81 3.83 -10.69
N GLY A 19 -1.65 4.72 -11.18
CA GLY A 19 -2.44 5.60 -10.34
C GLY A 19 -3.92 5.48 -10.65
N ARG A 20 -4.70 6.38 -10.02
CA ARG A 20 -6.15 6.43 -10.24
C ARG A 20 -6.50 6.62 -11.71
N GLU A 21 -5.71 7.39 -12.42
CA GLU A 21 -5.93 7.65 -13.84
C GLU A 21 -5.80 6.40 -14.70
N ASP A 22 -5.17 5.36 -14.17
CA ASP A 22 -5.02 4.08 -14.87
C ASP A 22 -6.16 3.12 -14.57
N GLY A 23 -7.14 3.56 -13.80
CA GLY A 23 -8.30 2.75 -13.46
C GLY A 23 -8.05 1.65 -12.44
N VAL A 24 -6.92 1.66 -11.78
CA VAL A 24 -6.61 0.68 -10.76
C VAL A 24 -7.13 1.12 -9.39
N LYS A 25 -7.47 0.16 -8.54
CA LYS A 25 -7.83 0.44 -7.16
C LYS A 25 -6.56 0.59 -6.35
N LEU A 26 -6.54 1.58 -5.47
CA LEU A 26 -5.40 1.82 -4.60
C LEU A 26 -5.74 1.41 -3.17
N HIS A 27 -4.77 0.82 -2.51
CA HIS A 27 -4.88 0.37 -1.12
C HIS A 27 -3.72 0.91 -0.33
N VAL A 28 -3.94 1.14 0.96
CA VAL A 28 -2.87 1.49 1.88
C VAL A 28 -2.50 0.23 2.64
N ASP A 29 -1.23 -0.12 2.60
CA ASP A 29 -0.73 -1.36 3.16
C ASP A 29 0.45 -1.10 4.10
N HIS A 30 0.66 -2.01 5.04
CA HIS A 30 1.80 -1.95 5.94
C HIS A 30 3.05 -2.52 5.26
N ILE A 31 4.15 -1.80 5.34
CA ILE A 31 5.43 -2.28 4.80
C ILE A 31 5.88 -3.49 5.63
N VAL A 32 5.87 -3.33 6.96
CA VAL A 32 6.06 -4.45 7.89
C VAL A 32 4.68 -4.83 8.42
N PRO A 33 4.24 -6.07 8.25
CA PRO A 33 2.89 -6.49 8.70
C PRO A 33 2.72 -6.34 10.21
N VAL A 34 1.50 -6.04 10.61
CA VAL A 34 1.16 -5.92 12.04
C VAL A 34 1.52 -7.22 12.77
N ALA A 35 1.29 -8.36 12.14
CA ALA A 35 1.61 -9.67 12.72
C ALA A 35 3.10 -9.84 12.99
N ARG A 36 3.96 -9.04 12.35
CA ARG A 36 5.40 -9.07 12.57
C ARG A 36 5.91 -7.84 13.33
N GLY A 37 5.01 -7.19 14.05
CA GLY A 37 5.37 -6.02 14.85
C GLY A 37 5.30 -4.70 14.12
N GLY A 38 4.77 -4.67 12.92
CA GLY A 38 4.61 -3.42 12.17
C GLY A 38 3.60 -2.51 12.83
N LYS A 39 3.87 -1.22 12.82
CA LYS A 39 2.99 -0.21 13.42
C LYS A 39 2.22 0.53 12.34
N THR A 40 1.04 1.01 12.70
CA THR A 40 0.23 1.83 11.81
C THR A 40 0.69 3.28 11.94
N VAL A 41 1.80 3.59 11.30
CA VAL A 41 2.38 4.93 11.26
C VAL A 41 2.77 5.25 9.82
N MET A 42 2.87 6.54 9.49
CA MET A 42 3.14 6.97 8.12
C MET A 42 4.38 6.30 7.51
N SER A 43 5.43 6.16 8.28
CA SER A 43 6.69 5.57 7.79
C SER A 43 6.57 4.08 7.49
N ASN A 44 5.53 3.42 7.99
CA ASN A 44 5.30 1.99 7.76
C ASN A 44 4.11 1.72 6.84
N LEU A 45 3.59 2.75 6.19
CA LEU A 45 2.44 2.62 5.30
C LEU A 45 2.84 3.03 3.88
N GLN A 46 2.26 2.38 2.90
CA GLN A 46 2.52 2.65 1.50
C GLN A 46 1.24 2.46 0.68
N THR A 47 1.18 3.14 -0.46
CA THR A 47 0.08 2.99 -1.40
C THR A 47 0.45 1.91 -2.40
N LEU A 48 -0.41 0.92 -2.57
CA LEU A 48 -0.25 -0.13 -3.55
C LEU A 48 -1.52 -0.27 -4.37
N CYS A 49 -1.38 -0.60 -5.65
CA CYS A 49 -2.54 -0.96 -6.46
C CYS A 49 -3.01 -2.36 -6.03
N GLU A 50 -4.24 -2.69 -6.43
CA GLU A 50 -4.85 -3.96 -6.03
C GLU A 50 -3.97 -5.16 -6.39
N ASP A 51 -3.40 -5.16 -7.59
CA ASP A 51 -2.55 -6.26 -8.04
C ASP A 51 -1.30 -6.42 -7.16
N CYS A 52 -0.62 -5.32 -6.89
CA CYS A 52 0.57 -5.35 -6.03
C CYS A 52 0.23 -5.70 -4.60
N ASN A 53 -0.90 -5.18 -4.12
CA ASN A 53 -1.35 -5.45 -2.75
C ASN A 53 -1.72 -6.92 -2.56
N CYS A 54 -2.44 -7.50 -3.50
CA CYS A 54 -2.82 -8.91 -3.44
C CYS A 54 -1.59 -9.83 -3.46
N GLY A 55 -0.64 -9.53 -4.34
CA GLY A 55 0.59 -10.31 -4.41
C GLY A 55 1.38 -10.25 -3.11
N LYS A 56 1.49 -9.05 -2.54
CA LYS A 56 2.19 -8.86 -1.28
C LYS A 56 1.45 -9.53 -0.13
N GLY A 57 0.13 -9.37 -0.09
CA GLY A 57 -0.71 -9.96 0.96
C GLY A 57 -0.56 -11.47 1.02
N ASN A 58 -0.52 -12.13 -0.13
CA ASN A 58 -0.36 -13.56 -0.19
C ASN A 58 0.96 -14.01 0.44
N ARG A 59 2.02 -13.26 0.22
CA ARG A 59 3.32 -13.58 0.78
C ARG A 59 3.35 -13.47 2.29
N TYR A 60 2.62 -12.53 2.85
CA TYR A 60 2.62 -12.32 4.29
C TYR A 60 1.63 -13.18 5.05
N LEU A 61 0.70 -13.77 4.35
CA LEU A 61 -0.25 -14.70 4.97
C LEU A 61 0.35 -16.08 5.19
N GLU A 62 1.45 -16.33 4.58
CA GLU A 62 2.18 -17.56 4.77
C GLU A 62 3.17 -17.43 5.93
#